data_946226968f0d3c372475eefd89c51fb4
#
_entry.id   946226968f0d3c372475eefd89c51fb4
#
_cell.length_a   1.000
_cell.length_b   1.000
_cell.length_c   1.000
_cell.angle_alpha   90.00
_cell.angle_beta   90.00
_cell.angle_gamma   90.00
#
_symmetry.space_group_name_H-M   'P 1'
#
loop_
_entity.id
_entity.type
_entity.pdbx_description
1 polymer ?
#
loop_
_entity_poly.entity_id
_entity_poly.type
_entity_poly.pdbx_seq_one_letter_code
_entity_poly.pdbx_strand_id
1 'polypeptide(L)'
;MNPRTQRTQSNPRTKSVIRDWIESIIVAFILAMIIRTFVIQAFKIPSGSMRSTLLEGDLILVNKFIYGAKIPFIDLNFPALRQPKKGDVIVFIYPDSPKKDFIKRLVGSPGETLEIKNGTVYVNDKPLIDSIFNQRYYYNRGEFGQEGRKIKIPDDN
;
A
#
# COMPACT_ATOMS: atom_id res chain seq x y z
N MET A 1 42.41 53.53 41.14
CA MET A 1 42.60 53.16 39.69
C MET A 1 42.01 51.80 39.47
N ASN A 2 40.93 51.74 38.74
CA ASN A 2 40.14 50.51 38.56
C ASN A 2 40.17 50.12 37.09
N PRO A 3 40.82 49.01 36.69
CA PRO A 3 40.85 48.61 35.30
C PRO A 3 39.50 47.95 34.89
N ARG A 4 38.76 48.60 34.02
CA ARG A 4 37.56 48.09 33.39
C ARG A 4 37.92 46.86 32.52
N THR A 5 37.49 45.72 32.97
CA THR A 5 37.49 44.47 32.20
C THR A 5 36.54 44.63 31.02
N GLN A 6 37.05 44.80 29.83
CA GLN A 6 36.27 44.78 28.60
C GLN A 6 35.88 43.33 28.33
N ARG A 7 34.61 42.98 28.56
CA ARG A 7 34.00 41.75 28.07
C ARG A 7 33.93 41.83 26.54
N THR A 8 34.77 41.10 25.89
CA THR A 8 34.64 40.81 24.46
C THR A 8 33.35 40.08 24.24
N GLN A 9 32.31 40.79 23.77
CA GLN A 9 31.08 40.14 23.27
C GLN A 9 31.45 39.43 21.99
N SER A 10 31.49 38.11 22.02
CA SER A 10 31.55 37.27 20.82
C SER A 10 30.24 37.49 20.06
N ASN A 11 30.36 38.19 18.95
CA ASN A 11 29.29 38.40 17.99
C ASN A 11 28.79 37.03 17.50
N PRO A 12 27.53 36.62 17.74
CA PRO A 12 27.01 35.40 17.18
C PRO A 12 27.07 35.57 15.66
N ARG A 13 27.79 34.67 14.97
CA ARG A 13 27.83 34.62 13.52
C ARG A 13 26.38 34.57 13.04
N THR A 14 25.90 35.68 12.51
CA THR A 14 24.64 35.73 11.77
C THR A 14 24.82 34.82 10.55
N LYS A 15 24.38 33.58 10.70
CA LYS A 15 24.20 32.72 9.54
C LYS A 15 23.35 33.51 8.57
N SER A 16 23.79 33.60 7.32
CA SER A 16 23.03 34.33 6.31
C SER A 16 21.63 33.75 6.26
N VAL A 17 20.61 34.56 6.43
CA VAL A 17 19.19 34.17 6.38
C VAL A 17 18.91 33.34 5.13
N ILE A 18 19.57 33.68 4.02
CA ILE A 18 19.49 32.95 2.76
C ILE A 18 19.98 31.49 2.91
N ARG A 19 21.07 31.27 3.62
CA ARG A 19 21.62 29.93 3.86
C ARG A 19 20.65 29.07 4.67
N ASP A 20 20.04 29.63 5.69
CA ASP A 20 19.07 28.92 6.54
C ASP A 20 17.80 28.55 5.76
N TRP A 21 17.35 29.43 4.86
CA TRP A 21 16.27 29.13 3.92
C TRP A 21 16.62 28.01 2.94
N ILE A 22 17.80 28.07 2.33
CA ILE A 22 18.26 27.04 1.39
C ILE A 22 18.37 25.69 2.10
N GLU A 23 18.97 25.64 3.28
CA GLU A 23 19.09 24.42 4.09
C GLU A 23 17.71 23.83 4.42
N SER A 24 16.77 24.66 4.85
CA SER A 24 15.40 24.24 5.16
C SER A 24 14.66 23.68 3.92
N ILE A 25 14.82 24.31 2.77
CA ILE A 25 14.21 23.86 1.51
C ILE A 25 14.81 22.50 1.09
N ILE A 26 16.14 22.35 1.19
CA ILE A 26 16.81 21.08 0.84
C ILE A 26 16.32 19.96 1.76
N VAL A 27 16.27 20.17 3.08
CA VAL A 27 15.78 19.18 4.05
C VAL A 27 14.33 18.82 3.78
N ALA A 28 13.46 19.81 3.55
CA ALA A 28 12.05 19.59 3.24
C ALA A 28 11.88 18.79 1.92
N PHE A 29 12.69 19.10 0.90
CA PHE A 29 12.67 18.37 -0.37
C PHE A 29 13.10 16.91 -0.20
N ILE A 30 14.20 16.67 0.53
CA ILE A 30 14.69 15.32 0.81
C ILE A 30 13.62 14.53 1.59
N LEU A 31 13.02 15.13 2.61
CA LEU A 31 11.96 14.50 3.41
C LEU A 31 10.73 14.18 2.56
N ALA A 32 10.31 15.10 1.71
CA ALA A 32 9.20 14.89 0.78
C ALA A 32 9.49 13.75 -0.21
N MET A 33 10.71 13.67 -0.73
CA MET A 33 11.15 12.58 -1.60
C MET A 33 11.13 11.22 -0.88
N ILE A 34 11.58 11.17 0.37
CA ILE A 34 11.53 9.96 1.20
C ILE A 34 10.08 9.54 1.41
N ILE A 35 9.21 10.45 1.83
CA ILE A 35 7.78 10.16 2.06
C ILE A 35 7.14 9.65 0.77
N ARG A 36 7.34 10.34 -0.35
CA ARG A 36 6.77 9.94 -1.65
C ARG A 36 7.26 8.55 -2.09
N THR A 37 8.54 8.25 -1.88
CA THR A 37 9.14 6.99 -2.35
C THR A 37 8.74 5.80 -1.48
N PHE A 38 8.71 5.99 -0.16
CA PHE A 38 8.58 4.89 0.78
C PHE A 38 7.19 4.78 1.42
N VAL A 39 6.48 5.88 1.62
CA VAL A 39 5.24 5.87 2.41
C VAL A 39 3.99 5.76 1.55
N ILE A 40 3.88 6.60 0.52
CA ILE A 40 2.64 6.78 -0.23
C ILE A 40 2.94 6.72 -1.73
N GLN A 41 2.17 5.89 -2.43
CA GLN A 41 2.19 5.86 -3.89
C GLN A 41 0.80 6.13 -4.43
N ALA A 42 0.71 7.06 -5.37
CA ALA A 42 -0.53 7.33 -6.10
C ALA A 42 -0.67 6.35 -7.26
N PHE A 43 -1.83 5.70 -7.35
CA PHE A 43 -2.20 4.83 -8.46
C PHE A 43 -3.47 5.32 -9.11
N LYS A 44 -3.51 5.28 -10.43
CA LYS A 44 -4.73 5.51 -11.20
C LYS A 44 -5.36 4.16 -11.52
N ILE A 45 -6.67 4.05 -11.28
CA ILE A 45 -7.41 2.80 -11.51
C ILE A 45 -7.63 2.60 -13.00
N PRO A 46 -7.04 1.55 -13.61
CA PRO A 46 -7.12 1.34 -15.06
C PRO A 46 -8.33 0.50 -15.49
N SER A 47 -9.02 -0.16 -14.56
CA SER A 47 -10.06 -1.14 -14.91
C SER A 47 -11.21 -1.18 -13.90
N GLY A 48 -12.40 -1.53 -14.39
CA GLY A 48 -13.64 -1.58 -13.60
C GLY A 48 -13.83 -2.83 -12.75
N SER A 49 -12.81 -3.64 -12.54
CA SER A 49 -12.97 -4.88 -11.74
C SER A 49 -13.31 -4.64 -10.27
N MET A 50 -13.22 -3.37 -9.82
CA MET A 50 -13.56 -2.93 -8.46
C MET A 50 -14.67 -1.87 -8.45
N ARG A 51 -15.50 -1.81 -9.51
CA ARG A 51 -16.49 -0.73 -9.74
C ARG A 51 -17.42 -0.42 -8.57
N SER A 52 -17.72 -1.39 -7.74
CA SER A 52 -18.55 -1.15 -6.55
C SER A 52 -17.86 -0.38 -5.43
N THR A 53 -16.53 -0.34 -5.46
CA THR A 53 -15.71 0.31 -4.42
C THR A 53 -14.86 1.42 -5.02
N LEU A 54 -14.35 1.24 -6.24
CA LEU A 54 -13.41 2.12 -6.91
C LEU A 54 -13.85 2.29 -8.36
N LEU A 55 -13.86 3.51 -8.86
CA LEU A 55 -14.21 3.81 -10.25
C LEU A 55 -12.96 3.87 -11.13
N GLU A 56 -13.16 3.54 -12.42
CA GLU A 56 -12.10 3.74 -13.41
C GLU A 56 -11.74 5.22 -13.52
N GLY A 57 -10.44 5.50 -13.47
CA GLY A 57 -9.93 6.87 -13.51
C GLY A 57 -9.67 7.49 -12.15
N ASP A 58 -10.20 6.91 -11.05
CA ASP A 58 -9.91 7.40 -9.70
C ASP A 58 -8.42 7.36 -9.39
N LEU A 59 -7.96 8.34 -8.63
CA LEU A 59 -6.62 8.40 -8.07
C LEU A 59 -6.67 7.92 -6.62
N ILE A 60 -6.02 6.82 -6.33
CA ILE A 60 -5.92 6.28 -4.98
C ILE A 60 -4.52 6.45 -4.41
N LEU A 61 -4.45 6.64 -3.10
CA LEU A 61 -3.19 6.67 -2.36
C LEU A 61 -3.01 5.33 -1.65
N VAL A 62 -1.94 4.62 -2.00
CA VAL A 62 -1.62 3.32 -1.41
C VAL A 62 -0.54 3.49 -0.37
N ASN A 63 -0.81 3.01 0.84
CA ASN A 63 0.16 2.93 1.90
C ASN A 63 1.02 1.67 1.73
N LYS A 64 2.32 1.84 1.51
CA LYS A 64 3.25 0.74 1.27
C LYS A 64 3.69 0.00 2.54
N PHE A 65 3.62 0.64 3.70
CA PHE A 65 4.16 0.06 4.94
C PHE A 65 3.27 -1.00 5.57
N ILE A 66 1.98 -0.99 5.30
CA ILE A 66 1.03 -1.85 6.02
C ILE A 66 1.38 -3.33 5.83
N TYR A 67 1.72 -3.74 4.60
CA TYR A 67 1.97 -5.14 4.24
C TYR A 67 3.44 -5.45 3.93
N GLY A 68 4.35 -4.58 4.35
CA GLY A 68 5.77 -4.69 4.05
C GLY A 68 6.12 -4.09 2.69
N ALA A 69 6.95 -3.06 2.72
CA ALA A 69 7.43 -2.43 1.49
C ALA A 69 8.78 -3.02 1.08
N LYS A 70 8.91 -3.32 -0.21
CA LYS A 70 10.22 -3.60 -0.79
C LYS A 70 10.98 -2.29 -0.95
N ILE A 71 12.18 -2.20 -0.37
CA ILE A 71 13.03 -1.01 -0.53
C ILE A 71 13.61 -1.04 -1.93
N PRO A 72 13.35 -0.02 -2.78
CA PRO A 72 14.00 0.06 -4.08
C PRO A 72 15.51 0.12 -3.88
N PHE A 73 16.26 -0.60 -4.73
CA PHE A 73 17.73 -0.68 -4.75
C PHE A 73 18.41 -1.56 -3.68
N ILE A 74 17.68 -2.10 -2.72
CA ILE A 74 18.22 -3.02 -1.70
C ILE A 74 17.23 -4.17 -1.57
N ASP A 75 17.70 -5.42 -1.59
CA ASP A 75 16.84 -6.61 -1.38
C ASP A 75 16.43 -6.77 0.10
N LEU A 76 16.01 -5.66 0.71
CA LEU A 76 15.52 -5.62 2.07
C LEU A 76 14.02 -5.29 2.06
N ASN A 77 13.25 -6.09 2.77
CA ASN A 77 11.83 -5.83 2.96
C ASN A 77 11.62 -5.19 4.35
N PHE A 78 10.85 -4.12 4.41
CA PHE A 78 10.35 -3.65 5.71
C PHE A 78 9.42 -4.71 6.30
N PRO A 79 9.50 -4.94 7.62
CA PRO A 79 8.55 -5.84 8.28
C PRO A 79 7.13 -5.32 8.09
N ALA A 80 6.20 -6.22 7.77
CA ALA A 80 4.79 -5.89 7.66
C ALA A 80 4.26 -5.46 9.05
N LEU A 81 3.52 -4.36 9.09
CA LEU A 81 2.86 -3.90 10.32
C LEU A 81 1.72 -4.84 10.72
N ARG A 82 1.04 -5.42 9.75
CA ARG A 82 0.00 -6.42 9.94
C ARG A 82 -0.14 -7.33 8.72
N GLN A 83 -0.69 -8.50 8.94
CA GLN A 83 -1.11 -9.40 7.85
C GLN A 83 -2.36 -8.88 7.15
N PRO A 84 -2.49 -9.11 5.82
CA PRO A 84 -3.72 -8.80 5.09
C PRO A 84 -4.91 -9.58 5.67
N LYS A 85 -6.06 -8.93 5.77
CA LYS A 85 -7.30 -9.53 6.26
C LYS A 85 -8.33 -9.60 5.14
N LYS A 86 -9.27 -10.54 5.25
CA LYS A 86 -10.44 -10.62 4.34
C LYS A 86 -11.15 -9.26 4.31
N GLY A 87 -11.48 -8.80 3.11
CA GLY A 87 -12.05 -7.48 2.88
C GLY A 87 -11.06 -6.38 2.56
N ASP A 88 -9.78 -6.54 2.89
CA ASP A 88 -8.77 -5.55 2.54
C ASP A 88 -8.63 -5.41 1.03
N VAL A 89 -8.49 -4.18 0.57
CA VAL A 89 -8.12 -3.87 -0.81
C VAL A 89 -6.62 -3.82 -0.89
N ILE A 90 -6.04 -4.71 -1.69
CA ILE A 90 -4.60 -4.85 -1.85
C ILE A 90 -4.17 -4.47 -3.25
N VAL A 91 -2.98 -3.88 -3.36
CA VAL A 91 -2.27 -3.64 -4.61
C VAL A 91 -1.09 -4.58 -4.66
N PHE A 92 -0.97 -5.34 -5.74
CA PHE A 92 0.10 -6.30 -5.92
C PHE A 92 0.57 -6.35 -7.36
N ILE A 93 1.81 -6.77 -7.55
CA ILE A 93 2.40 -6.98 -8.86
C ILE A 93 1.88 -8.30 -9.42
N TYR A 94 1.33 -8.27 -10.63
CA TYR A 94 0.81 -9.48 -11.26
C TYR A 94 1.96 -10.41 -11.68
N PRO A 95 1.96 -11.69 -11.23
CA PRO A 95 3.09 -12.61 -11.46
C PRO A 95 3.46 -12.82 -12.92
N ASP A 96 2.46 -12.97 -13.79
CA ASP A 96 2.68 -13.22 -15.24
C ASP A 96 3.02 -11.95 -16.01
N SER A 97 2.92 -10.79 -15.39
CA SER A 97 3.26 -9.51 -16.00
C SER A 97 3.78 -8.52 -14.96
N PRO A 98 5.07 -8.61 -14.57
CA PRO A 98 5.66 -7.83 -13.48
C PRO A 98 5.62 -6.30 -13.65
N LYS A 99 5.23 -5.83 -14.82
CA LYS A 99 5.05 -4.40 -15.14
C LYS A 99 3.64 -3.89 -14.84
N LYS A 100 2.72 -4.76 -14.39
CA LYS A 100 1.32 -4.39 -14.14
C LYS A 100 0.97 -4.56 -12.68
N ASP A 101 0.51 -3.48 -12.08
CA ASP A 101 -0.07 -3.50 -10.74
C ASP A 101 -1.57 -3.82 -10.84
N PHE A 102 -2.02 -4.72 -9.99
CA PHE A 102 -3.43 -5.09 -9.87
C PHE A 102 -3.97 -4.65 -8.53
N ILE A 103 -5.22 -4.21 -8.53
CA ILE A 103 -5.96 -3.84 -7.34
C ILE A 103 -7.10 -4.83 -7.18
N LYS A 104 -7.13 -5.57 -6.10
CA LYS A 104 -8.16 -6.57 -5.80
C LYS A 104 -8.52 -6.57 -4.32
N ARG A 105 -9.72 -7.09 -4.02
CA ARG A 105 -10.17 -7.32 -2.65
C ARG A 105 -9.79 -8.73 -2.22
N LEU A 106 -9.18 -8.85 -1.05
CA LEU A 106 -8.82 -10.15 -0.48
C LEU A 106 -10.06 -10.86 0.03
N VAL A 107 -10.30 -12.07 -0.44
CA VAL A 107 -11.46 -12.90 -0.07
C VAL A 107 -11.11 -14.10 0.78
N GLY A 108 -9.86 -14.54 0.76
CA GLY A 108 -9.39 -15.69 1.54
C GLY A 108 -7.97 -15.54 1.98
N SER A 109 -7.60 -16.25 3.02
CA SER A 109 -6.26 -16.31 3.61
C SER A 109 -5.58 -17.63 3.28
N PRO A 110 -4.26 -17.75 3.41
CA PRO A 110 -3.54 -19.02 3.24
C PRO A 110 -4.17 -20.16 4.03
N GLY A 111 -4.16 -21.37 3.47
CA GLY A 111 -4.75 -22.57 4.06
C GLY A 111 -6.26 -22.71 3.95
N GLU A 112 -6.98 -21.65 3.58
CA GLU A 112 -8.44 -21.68 3.45
C GLU A 112 -8.90 -22.29 2.12
N THR A 113 -10.12 -22.80 2.11
CA THR A 113 -10.75 -23.32 0.90
C THR A 113 -11.80 -22.35 0.40
N LEU A 114 -11.69 -21.98 -0.86
CA LEU A 114 -12.64 -21.11 -1.55
C LEU A 114 -13.53 -21.92 -2.47
N GLU A 115 -14.80 -21.57 -2.49
CA GLU A 115 -15.79 -22.12 -3.41
C GLU A 115 -16.79 -21.03 -3.81
N ILE A 116 -17.27 -21.06 -5.05
CA ILE A 116 -18.31 -20.15 -5.50
C ILE A 116 -19.55 -20.98 -5.83
N LYS A 117 -20.67 -20.66 -5.17
CA LYS A 117 -21.98 -21.31 -5.39
C LYS A 117 -23.04 -20.25 -5.63
N ASN A 118 -23.77 -20.37 -6.74
CA ASN A 118 -24.84 -19.43 -7.08
C ASN A 118 -24.43 -17.94 -6.99
N GLY A 119 -23.18 -17.62 -7.42
CA GLY A 119 -22.63 -16.27 -7.37
C GLY A 119 -22.20 -15.80 -5.98
N THR A 120 -22.30 -16.63 -4.95
CA THR A 120 -21.85 -16.35 -3.58
C THR A 120 -20.51 -17.03 -3.31
N VAL A 121 -19.57 -16.31 -2.71
CA VAL A 121 -18.28 -16.86 -2.30
C VAL A 121 -18.42 -17.53 -0.94
N TYR A 122 -17.93 -18.75 -0.84
CA TYR A 122 -17.82 -19.51 0.41
C TYR A 122 -16.35 -19.66 0.77
N VAL A 123 -16.05 -19.48 2.05
CA VAL A 123 -14.71 -19.70 2.61
C VAL A 123 -14.86 -20.75 3.71
N ASN A 124 -14.15 -21.86 3.58
CA ASN A 124 -14.28 -23.02 4.50
C ASN A 124 -15.76 -23.44 4.69
N ASP A 125 -16.47 -23.59 3.59
CA ASP A 125 -17.90 -23.94 3.53
C ASP A 125 -18.87 -22.94 4.21
N LYS A 126 -18.40 -21.77 4.63
CA LYS A 126 -19.22 -20.69 5.18
C LYS A 126 -19.41 -19.58 4.15
N PRO A 127 -20.64 -19.13 3.90
CA PRO A 127 -20.86 -18.04 2.96
C PRO A 127 -20.23 -16.74 3.49
N LEU A 128 -19.56 -16.03 2.62
CA LEU A 128 -18.97 -14.73 2.91
C LEU A 128 -20.04 -13.65 2.74
N ILE A 129 -20.92 -13.53 3.77
CA ILE A 129 -22.04 -12.59 3.78
C ILE A 129 -21.63 -11.35 4.56
N ASP A 130 -21.04 -10.39 3.85
CA ASP A 130 -20.79 -9.05 4.38
C ASP A 130 -21.20 -8.04 3.31
N SER A 131 -21.60 -6.84 3.71
CA SER A 131 -21.95 -5.76 2.79
C SER A 131 -20.84 -5.46 1.76
N ILE A 132 -19.59 -5.68 2.16
CA ILE A 132 -18.39 -5.53 1.34
C ILE A 132 -18.31 -6.60 0.24
N PHE A 133 -18.88 -7.79 0.47
CA PHE A 133 -18.84 -8.93 -0.45
C PHE A 133 -20.18 -9.22 -1.11
N ASN A 134 -21.21 -8.43 -0.86
CA ASN A 134 -22.57 -8.62 -1.36
C ASN A 134 -22.69 -8.29 -2.86
N GLN A 135 -21.71 -8.68 -3.63
CA GLN A 135 -21.70 -8.58 -5.08
C GLN A 135 -21.86 -9.96 -5.68
N ARG A 136 -22.85 -10.08 -6.57
CA ARG A 136 -22.98 -11.28 -7.39
C ARG A 136 -21.81 -11.30 -8.38
N TYR A 137 -20.92 -12.26 -8.19
CA TYR A 137 -19.83 -12.47 -9.13
C TYR A 137 -20.37 -13.22 -10.35
N TYR A 138 -20.32 -12.56 -11.50
CA TYR A 138 -20.61 -13.23 -12.77
C TYR A 138 -19.34 -13.95 -13.21
N TYR A 139 -19.50 -15.24 -13.52
CA TYR A 139 -18.40 -16.07 -13.97
C TYR A 139 -17.93 -15.66 -15.36
N ASN A 140 -16.68 -15.30 -15.49
CA ASN A 140 -15.99 -15.46 -16.77
C ASN A 140 -15.58 -16.93 -16.90
N ARG A 141 -15.81 -17.52 -18.06
CA ARG A 141 -15.45 -18.90 -18.41
C ARG A 141 -13.94 -19.10 -18.40
N GLY A 142 -13.31 -19.15 -17.24
CA GLY A 142 -11.89 -19.41 -17.05
C GLY A 142 -11.65 -20.52 -16.04
N GLU A 143 -10.42 -21.00 -15.92
CA GLU A 143 -10.03 -22.07 -14.98
C GLU A 143 -10.30 -21.73 -13.51
N PHE A 144 -10.35 -20.44 -13.18
CA PHE A 144 -10.67 -19.91 -11.86
C PHE A 144 -12.11 -19.45 -11.84
N GLY A 145 -12.98 -20.16 -11.15
CA GLY A 145 -14.36 -19.74 -10.93
C GLY A 145 -15.43 -20.64 -11.56
N GLN A 146 -15.13 -21.89 -11.86
CA GLN A 146 -16.18 -22.87 -12.15
C GLN A 146 -17.03 -23.05 -10.90
N GLU A 147 -18.36 -22.95 -11.08
CA GLU A 147 -19.32 -23.16 -10.04
C GLU A 147 -19.13 -24.53 -9.37
N GLY A 148 -19.08 -24.54 -8.04
CA GLY A 148 -18.89 -25.77 -7.26
C GLY A 148 -17.46 -26.29 -7.20
N ARG A 149 -16.47 -25.64 -7.81
CA ARG A 149 -15.07 -26.05 -7.67
C ARG A 149 -14.47 -25.50 -6.39
N LYS A 150 -14.00 -26.39 -5.52
CA LYS A 150 -13.24 -26.02 -4.32
C LYS A 150 -11.78 -25.80 -4.68
N ILE A 151 -11.25 -24.64 -4.30
CA ILE A 151 -9.83 -24.27 -4.49
C ILE A 151 -9.22 -24.07 -3.11
N LYS A 152 -8.22 -24.88 -2.76
CA LYS A 152 -7.42 -24.65 -1.55
C LYS A 152 -6.39 -23.55 -1.84
N ILE A 153 -6.37 -22.51 -1.00
CA ILE A 153 -5.33 -21.50 -1.04
C ILE A 153 -4.06 -22.14 -0.44
N PRO A 154 -2.89 -22.04 -1.12
CA PRO A 154 -1.64 -22.57 -0.58
C PRO A 154 -1.38 -22.03 0.83
N ASP A 155 -0.76 -22.86 1.67
CA ASP A 155 -0.27 -22.43 2.96
C ASP A 155 0.94 -21.50 2.75
N ASP A 156 1.11 -20.49 3.59
CA ASP A 156 2.31 -19.66 3.56
C ASP A 156 3.51 -20.53 3.99
N ASN A 157 4.52 -20.57 3.14
CA ASN A 157 5.83 -21.15 3.43
C ASN A 157 6.78 -20.08 3.95
#